data_bd3410f8d3d1f13f611d5bed9d4bf59f
#
_entry.id   bd3410f8d3d1f13f611d5bed9d4bf59f
#
_cell.length_a   1.000
_cell.length_b   1.000
_cell.length_c   1.000
_cell.angle_alpha   90.00
_cell.angle_beta   90.00
_cell.angle_gamma   90.00
#
_symmetry.space_group_name_H-M   'P 1'
#
loop_
_entity.id
_entity.type
_entity.pdbx_description
1 polymer ?
#
loop_
_entity_poly.entity_id
_entity_poly.type
_entity_poly.pdbx_seq_one_letter_code
_entity_poly.pdbx_strand_id
1 'polypeptide(L)'
;MIPLQGIHYKTFGYGTAAQDPRFDICYFAGEMYDLKGDIIKLDDGTVLVYFPWEVALDITDTPYEQTAGARMKKYEVDPTATKDGKLMENDIVLFRYADALLMKSEAKVRNGENGDVELNQVRSRVKAARRPATLENILSERQLELAWEGWRRQDLIRFGMFTRAYNSRPQLPNEETGYTTVFPIPEKIRVMNTKLVQNPGY
;
A
#
# COMPACT_ATOMS: atom_id res chain seq x y z
N MET A 1 4.20 -10.74 -9.28
CA MET A 1 3.58 -9.51 -8.75
C MET A 1 3.00 -9.85 -7.40
N ILE A 2 3.45 -9.21 -6.29
CA ILE A 2 3.01 -9.57 -4.93
C ILE A 2 1.56 -9.12 -4.77
N PRO A 3 0.59 -10.01 -4.51
CA PRO A 3 -0.77 -9.59 -4.25
C PRO A 3 -0.80 -8.71 -3.01
N LEU A 4 -1.51 -7.59 -3.10
CA LEU A 4 -1.72 -6.73 -1.95
C LEU A 4 -2.57 -7.44 -0.92
N GLN A 5 -1.97 -7.62 0.24
CA GLN A 5 -2.55 -8.35 1.35
C GLN A 5 -3.88 -7.73 1.81
N GLY A 6 -4.82 -8.57 2.19
CA GLY A 6 -6.22 -8.28 2.49
C GLY A 6 -6.56 -7.20 3.52
N ILE A 7 -5.55 -6.54 4.10
CA ILE A 7 -5.76 -5.35 4.93
C ILE A 7 -6.19 -4.13 4.11
N HIS A 8 -5.68 -4.00 2.89
CA HIS A 8 -5.92 -2.78 2.12
C HIS A 8 -7.40 -2.64 1.77
N TYR A 9 -8.04 -3.68 1.26
CA TYR A 9 -9.46 -3.59 0.92
C TYR A 9 -10.35 -3.34 2.15
N LYS A 10 -10.02 -3.93 3.32
CA LYS A 10 -10.74 -3.70 4.58
C LYS A 10 -10.57 -2.27 5.08
N THR A 11 -9.35 -1.73 5.03
CA THR A 11 -9.07 -0.34 5.46
C THR A 11 -9.84 0.66 4.60
N PHE A 12 -9.99 0.39 3.32
CA PHE A 12 -10.80 1.20 2.40
C PHE A 12 -12.30 0.92 2.51
N GLY A 13 -12.72 -0.11 3.25
CA GLY A 13 -14.13 -0.50 3.37
C GLY A 13 -14.71 -1.04 2.07
N TYR A 14 -13.89 -1.65 1.20
CA TYR A 14 -14.33 -2.17 -0.10
C TYR A 14 -15.58 -3.06 0.02
N GLY A 15 -16.55 -2.81 -0.86
CA GLY A 15 -17.81 -3.55 -0.89
C GLY A 15 -18.82 -3.19 0.21
N THR A 16 -18.56 -2.13 0.99
CA THR A 16 -19.47 -1.62 2.01
C THR A 16 -20.00 -0.22 1.67
N ALA A 17 -21.10 0.19 2.31
CA ALA A 17 -21.61 1.55 2.17
C ALA A 17 -20.64 2.65 2.68
N ALA A 18 -19.61 2.26 3.44
CA ALA A 18 -18.59 3.15 3.98
C ALA A 18 -17.28 3.11 3.17
N GLN A 19 -17.31 2.59 1.94
CA GLN A 19 -16.11 2.52 1.10
C GLN A 19 -15.50 3.92 0.88
N ASP A 20 -14.19 4.00 1.14
CA ASP A 20 -13.44 5.22 0.84
C ASP A 20 -13.29 5.37 -0.69
N PRO A 21 -13.64 6.54 -1.26
CA PRO A 21 -13.61 6.76 -2.72
C PRO A 21 -12.24 6.54 -3.36
N ARG A 22 -11.18 6.63 -2.57
CA ARG A 22 -9.81 6.39 -3.07
C ARG A 22 -9.55 4.93 -3.44
N PHE A 23 -10.38 3.99 -2.97
CA PHE A 23 -10.23 2.60 -3.41
C PHE A 23 -10.32 2.48 -4.93
N ASP A 24 -11.37 3.01 -5.52
CA ASP A 24 -11.62 2.92 -6.97
C ASP A 24 -10.61 3.71 -7.82
N ILE A 25 -9.92 4.67 -7.20
CA ILE A 25 -8.84 5.44 -7.83
C ILE A 25 -7.51 4.69 -7.76
N CYS A 26 -7.26 3.96 -6.68
CA CYS A 26 -5.98 3.33 -6.38
C CYS A 26 -5.89 1.87 -6.82
N TYR A 27 -7.03 1.20 -7.03
CA TYR A 27 -7.07 -0.25 -7.23
C TYR A 27 -8.00 -0.66 -8.37
N PHE A 28 -7.58 -1.67 -9.12
CA PHE A 28 -8.45 -2.48 -9.96
C PHE A 28 -8.98 -3.64 -9.13
N ALA A 29 -10.30 -3.80 -9.08
CA ALA A 29 -11.01 -4.86 -8.38
C ALA A 29 -12.34 -5.16 -9.08
N GLY A 30 -12.83 -6.39 -8.98
CA GLY A 30 -14.03 -6.83 -9.71
C GLY A 30 -13.76 -7.08 -11.19
N GLU A 31 -14.78 -6.97 -12.00
CA GLU A 31 -14.70 -7.16 -13.46
C GLU A 31 -13.84 -6.09 -14.12
N MET A 32 -13.03 -6.50 -15.09
CA MET A 32 -12.14 -5.61 -15.81
C MET A 32 -12.65 -5.29 -17.20
N TYR A 33 -12.47 -4.02 -17.56
CA TYR A 33 -12.87 -3.46 -18.85
C TYR A 33 -11.67 -2.80 -19.51
N ASP A 34 -11.60 -2.86 -20.83
CA ASP A 34 -10.61 -2.14 -21.60
C ASP A 34 -10.94 -0.65 -21.72
N LEU A 35 -10.08 0.12 -22.40
CA LEU A 35 -10.28 1.57 -22.60
C LEU A 35 -11.50 1.92 -23.47
N LYS A 36 -12.08 0.93 -24.18
CA LYS A 36 -13.30 1.10 -24.97
C LYS A 36 -14.56 0.74 -24.19
N GLY A 37 -14.40 0.14 -23.01
CA GLY A 37 -15.50 -0.33 -22.16
C GLY A 37 -15.89 -1.78 -22.46
N ASP A 38 -15.10 -2.51 -23.24
CA ASP A 38 -15.35 -3.92 -23.51
C ASP A 38 -14.77 -4.80 -22.38
N ILE A 39 -15.49 -5.86 -22.02
CA ILE A 39 -15.08 -6.83 -21.01
C ILE A 39 -13.76 -7.52 -21.43
N ILE A 40 -12.77 -7.49 -20.52
CA ILE A 40 -11.52 -8.22 -20.73
C ILE A 40 -11.72 -9.69 -20.37
N LYS A 41 -11.24 -10.58 -21.24
CA LYS A 41 -11.28 -12.03 -21.04
C LYS A 41 -9.88 -12.61 -20.96
N LEU A 42 -9.73 -13.67 -20.16
CA LEU A 42 -8.54 -14.51 -20.11
C LEU A 42 -8.45 -15.39 -21.37
N ASP A 43 -7.32 -16.06 -21.55
CA ASP A 43 -7.05 -16.91 -22.74
C ASP A 43 -8.05 -18.07 -22.88
N ASP A 44 -8.64 -18.53 -21.79
CA ASP A 44 -9.68 -19.56 -21.75
C ASP A 44 -11.10 -19.03 -22.05
N GLY A 45 -11.23 -17.73 -22.29
CA GLY A 45 -12.49 -17.05 -22.57
C GLY A 45 -13.28 -16.61 -21.33
N THR A 46 -12.81 -16.90 -20.12
CA THR A 46 -13.45 -16.43 -18.88
C THR A 46 -13.25 -14.93 -18.69
N VAL A 47 -14.20 -14.26 -18.00
CA VAL A 47 -14.10 -12.83 -17.70
C VAL A 47 -12.98 -12.61 -16.68
N LEU A 48 -12.12 -11.62 -16.94
CA LEU A 48 -11.12 -11.21 -15.97
C LEU A 48 -11.77 -10.48 -14.79
N VAL A 49 -11.70 -11.10 -13.62
CA VAL A 49 -12.23 -10.55 -12.36
C VAL A 49 -11.12 -10.57 -11.30
N TYR A 50 -10.79 -9.42 -10.70
CA TYR A 50 -9.88 -9.38 -9.57
C TYR A 50 -10.64 -9.47 -8.23
N PHE A 51 -10.22 -10.41 -7.37
CA PHE A 51 -10.85 -10.71 -6.09
C PHE A 51 -10.03 -10.12 -4.91
N PRO A 52 -10.34 -8.92 -4.41
CA PRO A 52 -9.54 -8.24 -3.38
C PRO A 52 -9.41 -9.01 -2.05
N TRP A 53 -10.35 -9.92 -1.78
CA TRP A 53 -10.38 -10.73 -0.57
C TRP A 53 -9.56 -12.02 -0.66
N GLU A 54 -9.17 -12.43 -1.85
CA GLU A 54 -8.29 -13.59 -2.07
C GLU A 54 -6.84 -13.15 -1.94
N VAL A 55 -6.25 -13.34 -0.75
CA VAL A 55 -4.99 -12.72 -0.36
C VAL A 55 -4.03 -13.67 0.35
N ALA A 56 -4.07 -14.94 0.01
CA ALA A 56 -3.08 -15.90 0.49
C ALA A 56 -1.66 -15.49 0.06
N LEU A 57 -0.65 -15.84 0.87
CA LEU A 57 0.76 -15.59 0.53
C LEU A 57 1.22 -16.45 -0.65
N ASP A 58 0.70 -17.65 -0.73
CA ASP A 58 0.91 -18.58 -1.85
C ASP A 58 -0.45 -18.83 -2.52
N ILE A 59 -0.53 -18.49 -3.79
CA ILE A 59 -1.70 -18.67 -4.64
C ILE A 59 -1.41 -19.65 -5.80
N THR A 60 -0.23 -20.27 -5.78
CA THR A 60 0.19 -21.25 -6.80
C THR A 60 -0.80 -22.42 -6.84
N ASP A 61 -1.15 -22.87 -8.03
CA ASP A 61 -2.11 -23.95 -8.27
C ASP A 61 -3.53 -23.71 -7.72
N THR A 62 -3.87 -22.47 -7.37
CA THR A 62 -5.23 -22.09 -6.98
C THR A 62 -6.02 -21.54 -8.18
N PRO A 63 -7.37 -21.58 -8.15
CA PRO A 63 -8.20 -20.93 -9.17
C PRO A 63 -7.98 -19.42 -9.28
N TYR A 64 -7.31 -18.82 -8.31
CA TYR A 64 -7.07 -17.37 -8.20
C TYR A 64 -5.65 -16.95 -8.57
N GLU A 65 -4.81 -17.83 -9.13
CA GLU A 65 -3.40 -17.55 -9.42
C GLU A 65 -3.19 -16.24 -10.23
N GLN A 66 -4.08 -15.98 -11.19
CA GLN A 66 -4.05 -14.76 -11.99
C GLN A 66 -4.92 -13.62 -11.43
N THR A 67 -5.89 -13.93 -10.58
CA THR A 67 -7.00 -13.03 -10.21
C THR A 67 -7.03 -12.65 -8.73
N ALA A 68 -6.22 -13.29 -7.88
CA ALA A 68 -6.16 -12.98 -6.46
C ALA A 68 -5.71 -11.54 -6.18
N GLY A 69 -6.37 -10.89 -5.24
CA GLY A 69 -6.07 -9.53 -4.79
C GLY A 69 -6.45 -8.43 -5.77
N ALA A 70 -6.51 -7.21 -5.29
CA ALA A 70 -6.64 -6.03 -6.13
C ALA A 70 -5.32 -5.70 -6.83
N ARG A 71 -5.37 -5.01 -7.96
CA ARG A 71 -4.18 -4.56 -8.71
C ARG A 71 -4.01 -3.06 -8.60
N MET A 72 -2.77 -2.61 -8.75
CA MET A 72 -2.44 -1.18 -8.76
C MET A 72 -3.13 -0.46 -9.92
N LYS A 73 -3.82 0.64 -9.60
CA LYS A 73 -4.45 1.54 -10.57
C LYS A 73 -3.94 2.98 -10.42
N LYS A 74 -3.40 3.31 -9.26
CA LYS A 74 -2.82 4.62 -9.02
C LYS A 74 -1.68 4.87 -10.01
N TYR A 75 -1.54 6.10 -10.46
CA TYR A 75 -0.83 6.55 -11.66
C TYR A 75 -1.59 6.11 -12.93
N GLU A 76 -2.23 7.09 -13.53
CA GLU A 76 -2.98 6.91 -14.76
C GLU A 76 -2.09 6.36 -15.87
N VAL A 77 -2.64 5.47 -16.69
CA VAL A 77 -1.90 4.94 -17.83
C VAL A 77 -1.62 6.08 -18.81
N ASP A 78 -0.36 6.24 -19.19
CA ASP A 78 0.04 7.22 -20.20
C ASP A 78 -0.34 6.71 -21.61
N PRO A 79 -1.34 7.32 -22.27
CA PRO A 79 -1.78 6.88 -23.60
C PRO A 79 -0.77 7.25 -24.70
N THR A 80 0.21 8.12 -24.40
CA THR A 80 1.22 8.59 -25.36
C THR A 80 2.51 7.78 -25.31
N ALA A 81 2.68 6.98 -24.24
CA ALA A 81 3.86 6.11 -24.08
C ALA A 81 3.99 5.10 -25.21
N THR A 82 5.21 4.71 -25.49
CA THR A 82 5.52 3.63 -26.41
C THR A 82 4.83 2.34 -25.95
N LYS A 83 4.12 1.66 -26.86
CA LYS A 83 3.36 0.43 -26.55
C LYS A 83 4.28 -0.79 -26.36
N ASP A 84 5.33 -0.65 -25.57
CA ASP A 84 6.27 -1.73 -25.23
C ASP A 84 5.90 -2.46 -23.92
N GLY A 85 4.87 -1.98 -23.20
CA GLY A 85 4.39 -2.54 -21.93
C GLY A 85 5.33 -2.30 -20.74
N LYS A 86 6.33 -1.43 -20.86
CA LYS A 86 7.38 -1.27 -19.86
C LYS A 86 7.54 0.14 -19.33
N LEU A 87 7.47 1.12 -20.20
CA LEU A 87 7.82 2.51 -19.87
C LEU A 87 6.61 3.42 -20.04
N MET A 88 6.46 4.35 -19.12
CA MET A 88 5.52 5.47 -19.18
C MET A 88 6.29 6.74 -18.83
N GLU A 89 5.82 7.88 -19.32
CA GLU A 89 6.42 9.19 -19.05
C GLU A 89 5.96 9.81 -17.72
N ASN A 90 5.10 9.11 -16.98
CA ASN A 90 4.60 9.57 -15.69
C ASN A 90 5.74 9.66 -14.67
N ASP A 91 5.80 10.79 -13.98
CA ASP A 91 6.70 10.97 -12.84
C ASP A 91 6.30 10.10 -11.65
N ILE A 92 7.29 9.56 -10.97
CA ILE A 92 7.10 8.90 -9.67
C ILE A 92 7.12 9.97 -8.58
N VAL A 93 6.02 10.09 -7.84
CA VAL A 93 5.91 11.06 -6.75
C VAL A 93 6.75 10.60 -5.56
N LEU A 94 7.77 11.40 -5.20
CA LEU A 94 8.56 11.18 -4.00
C LEU A 94 7.94 11.88 -2.78
N PHE A 95 7.50 13.13 -2.95
CA PHE A 95 6.83 13.94 -1.92
C PHE A 95 5.69 14.72 -2.54
N ARG A 96 4.60 14.88 -1.78
CA ARG A 96 3.46 15.69 -2.21
C ARG A 96 2.77 16.36 -1.02
N TYR A 97 1.96 17.38 -1.32
CA TYR A 97 1.36 18.23 -0.31
C TYR A 97 0.49 17.47 0.71
N ALA A 98 -0.22 16.42 0.31
CA ALA A 98 -1.00 15.59 1.23
C ALA A 98 -0.11 14.89 2.26
N ASP A 99 1.09 14.42 1.88
CA ASP A 99 2.05 13.85 2.82
C ASP A 99 2.53 14.91 3.81
N ALA A 100 2.88 16.12 3.35
CA ALA A 100 3.28 17.23 4.21
C ALA A 100 2.16 17.62 5.22
N LEU A 101 0.90 17.64 4.79
CA LEU A 101 -0.23 17.88 5.68
C LEU A 101 -0.38 16.81 6.75
N LEU A 102 -0.26 15.52 6.38
CA LEU A 102 -0.36 14.41 7.31
C LEU A 102 0.83 14.38 8.28
N MET A 103 2.05 14.70 7.82
CA MET A 103 3.21 14.89 8.70
C MET A 103 2.99 16.02 9.69
N LYS A 104 2.44 17.17 9.26
CA LYS A 104 2.11 18.29 10.12
C LYS A 104 1.05 17.92 11.16
N SER A 105 -0.01 17.21 10.74
CA SER A 105 -1.04 16.70 11.66
C SER A 105 -0.43 15.80 12.73
N GLU A 106 0.44 14.85 12.31
CA GLU A 106 1.14 13.94 13.21
C GLU A 106 2.05 14.70 14.20
N ALA A 107 2.83 15.66 13.73
CA ALA A 107 3.72 16.44 14.58
C ALA A 107 2.95 17.20 15.65
N LYS A 108 1.83 17.84 15.30
CA LYS A 108 0.94 18.51 16.24
C LYS A 108 0.44 17.54 17.31
N VAL A 109 -0.11 16.40 16.91
CA VAL A 109 -0.64 15.40 17.86
C VAL A 109 0.46 14.89 18.80
N ARG A 110 1.67 14.64 18.29
CA ARG A 110 2.81 14.23 19.13
C ARG A 110 3.26 15.30 20.12
N ASN A 111 3.03 16.57 19.79
CA ASN A 111 3.30 17.71 20.67
C ASN A 111 2.11 18.06 21.61
N GLY A 112 1.03 17.27 21.61
CA GLY A 112 -0.16 17.54 22.39
C GLY A 112 -1.08 18.62 21.80
N GLU A 113 -0.85 19.01 20.56
CA GLU A 113 -1.66 19.98 19.82
C GLU A 113 -2.75 19.30 18.98
N ASN A 114 -3.75 20.07 18.55
CA ASN A 114 -4.80 19.58 17.67
C ASN A 114 -4.36 19.57 16.20
N GLY A 115 -4.36 18.38 15.59
CA GLY A 115 -4.01 18.14 14.18
C GLY A 115 -5.21 17.97 13.24
N ASP A 116 -6.44 18.22 13.71
CA ASP A 116 -7.68 17.94 12.96
C ASP A 116 -7.80 18.71 11.66
N VAL A 117 -7.28 19.92 11.61
CA VAL A 117 -7.37 20.78 10.41
C VAL A 117 -6.64 20.14 9.26
N GLU A 118 -5.40 19.77 9.45
CA GLU A 118 -4.53 19.19 8.44
C GLU A 118 -5.04 17.80 7.97
N LEU A 119 -5.40 16.94 8.94
CA LEU A 119 -5.98 15.62 8.63
C LEU A 119 -7.25 15.75 7.78
N ASN A 120 -8.17 16.60 8.20
CA ASN A 120 -9.46 16.74 7.54
C ASN A 120 -9.38 17.55 6.23
N GLN A 121 -8.32 18.31 6.00
CA GLN A 121 -8.06 18.91 4.70
C GLN A 121 -7.77 17.84 3.65
N VAL A 122 -6.98 16.81 3.98
CA VAL A 122 -6.74 15.66 3.10
C VAL A 122 -8.05 14.90 2.84
N ARG A 123 -8.82 14.63 3.88
CA ARG A 123 -10.10 13.90 3.78
C ARG A 123 -11.15 14.62 2.97
N SER A 124 -11.26 15.94 3.12
CA SER A 124 -12.25 16.76 2.40
C SER A 124 -12.06 16.73 0.89
N ARG A 125 -10.81 16.63 0.41
CA ARG A 125 -10.47 16.51 -1.02
C ARG A 125 -11.20 15.34 -1.69
N VAL A 126 -11.34 14.23 -0.98
CA VAL A 126 -11.99 13.01 -1.46
C VAL A 126 -13.41 12.83 -0.90
N LYS A 127 -13.97 13.87 -0.30
CA LYS A 127 -15.32 13.88 0.29
C LYS A 127 -15.51 12.79 1.38
N ALA A 128 -14.42 12.34 2.00
CA ALA A 128 -14.49 11.40 3.12
C ALA A 128 -14.95 12.10 4.41
N ALA A 129 -15.70 11.39 5.27
CA ALA A 129 -16.18 11.93 6.53
C ALA A 129 -15.03 12.40 7.42
N ARG A 130 -15.24 13.49 8.16
CA ARG A 130 -14.26 14.01 9.12
C ARG A 130 -14.00 13.01 10.24
N ARG A 131 -12.78 13.01 10.76
CA ARG A 131 -12.39 12.25 11.96
C ARG A 131 -11.39 13.04 12.81
N PRO A 132 -11.30 12.76 14.12
CA PRO A 132 -10.30 13.41 14.98
C PRO A 132 -8.89 12.96 14.60
N ALA A 133 -7.91 13.85 14.75
CA ALA A 133 -6.50 13.55 14.55
C ALA A 133 -5.95 12.84 15.79
N THR A 134 -6.03 11.52 15.78
CA THR A 134 -5.27 10.65 16.69
C THR A 134 -4.14 9.99 15.91
N LEU A 135 -3.10 9.50 16.58
CA LEU A 135 -2.01 8.79 15.90
C LEU A 135 -2.51 7.58 15.09
N GLU A 136 -3.51 6.87 15.61
CA GLU A 136 -4.14 5.75 14.92
C GLU A 136 -4.86 6.20 13.64
N ASN A 137 -5.67 7.25 13.73
CA ASN A 137 -6.39 7.81 12.59
C ASN A 137 -5.44 8.39 11.54
N ILE A 138 -4.34 9.02 11.96
CA ILE A 138 -3.31 9.54 11.05
C ILE A 138 -2.60 8.38 10.34
N LEU A 139 -2.20 7.32 11.06
CA LEU A 139 -1.58 6.14 10.46
C LEU A 139 -2.51 5.46 9.44
N SER A 140 -3.81 5.37 9.76
CA SER A 140 -4.83 4.87 8.84
C SER A 140 -4.99 5.77 7.63
N GLU A 141 -5.05 7.10 7.82
CA GLU A 141 -5.20 8.06 6.73
C GLU A 141 -3.99 8.07 5.79
N ARG A 142 -2.77 7.95 6.32
CA ARG A 142 -1.57 7.78 5.52
C ARG A 142 -1.63 6.54 4.65
N GLN A 143 -2.18 5.44 5.15
CA GLN A 143 -2.39 4.22 4.34
C GLN A 143 -3.39 4.43 3.21
N LEU A 144 -4.50 5.14 3.46
CA LEU A 144 -5.52 5.44 2.45
C LEU A 144 -4.99 6.40 1.39
N GLU A 145 -4.31 7.46 1.82
CA GLU A 145 -3.85 8.55 0.95
C GLU A 145 -2.60 8.18 0.16
N LEU A 146 -1.62 7.54 0.80
CA LEU A 146 -0.30 7.26 0.23
C LEU A 146 -0.17 5.80 -0.28
N ALA A 147 -1.30 5.14 -0.52
CA ALA A 147 -1.31 3.81 -1.14
C ALA A 147 -0.48 3.84 -2.44
N TRP A 148 0.37 2.82 -2.65
CA TRP A 148 1.28 2.67 -3.79
C TRP A 148 2.45 3.67 -3.88
N GLU A 149 2.64 4.54 -2.89
CA GLU A 149 3.73 5.53 -2.89
C GLU A 149 4.95 5.11 -2.03
N GLY A 150 4.97 3.85 -1.56
CA GLY A 150 6.14 3.28 -0.86
C GLY A 150 6.25 3.63 0.64
N TRP A 151 5.38 4.46 1.19
CA TRP A 151 5.51 5.00 2.55
C TRP A 151 5.13 4.03 3.68
N ARG A 152 4.34 3.00 3.40
CA ARG A 152 3.73 2.16 4.46
C ARG A 152 4.73 1.50 5.39
N ARG A 153 5.85 0.98 4.87
CA ARG A 153 6.90 0.37 5.70
C ARG A 153 7.48 1.38 6.70
N GLN A 154 7.82 2.58 6.23
CA GLN A 154 8.36 3.63 7.07
C GLN A 154 7.37 4.08 8.15
N ASP A 155 6.11 4.23 7.78
CA ASP A 155 5.05 4.57 8.71
C ASP A 155 4.89 3.50 9.80
N LEU A 156 4.83 2.23 9.43
CA LEU A 156 4.72 1.14 10.41
C LEU A 156 5.91 1.11 11.37
N ILE A 157 7.14 1.35 10.89
CA ILE A 157 8.33 1.44 11.74
C ILE A 157 8.22 2.61 12.70
N ARG A 158 7.92 3.83 12.21
CA ARG A 158 7.80 5.06 13.02
C ARG A 158 6.71 4.96 14.10
N PHE A 159 5.63 4.23 13.81
CA PHE A 159 4.51 4.04 14.74
C PHE A 159 4.68 2.80 15.64
N GLY A 160 5.81 2.08 15.54
CA GLY A 160 6.08 0.88 16.35
C GLY A 160 5.14 -0.31 16.03
N MET A 161 4.65 -0.37 14.79
CA MET A 161 3.68 -1.38 14.35
C MET A 161 4.28 -2.42 13.40
N PHE A 162 5.52 -2.22 12.92
CA PHE A 162 6.10 -3.02 11.85
C PHE A 162 6.34 -4.48 12.24
N THR A 163 6.79 -4.72 13.47
CA THR A 163 7.16 -6.04 13.99
C THR A 163 5.99 -6.86 14.53
N ARG A 164 4.76 -6.35 14.45
CA ARG A 164 3.57 -7.08 14.91
C ARG A 164 3.05 -8.03 13.83
N ALA A 165 2.41 -9.11 14.26
CA ALA A 165 1.62 -9.93 13.34
C ALA A 165 0.48 -9.11 12.73
N TYR A 166 0.27 -9.22 11.43
CA TYR A 166 -0.86 -8.61 10.74
C TYR A 166 -1.26 -9.42 9.51
N ASN A 167 -2.55 -9.59 9.31
CA ASN A 167 -3.12 -10.36 8.19
C ASN A 167 -2.55 -11.78 8.08
N SER A 168 -2.09 -12.09 6.87
CA SER A 168 -1.41 -13.36 6.54
C SER A 168 0.07 -13.38 6.93
N ARG A 169 0.63 -12.29 7.46
CA ARG A 169 2.01 -12.23 7.92
C ARG A 169 2.09 -12.50 9.42
N PRO A 170 2.58 -13.68 9.86
CA PRO A 170 2.89 -13.92 11.26
C PRO A 170 4.06 -13.03 11.70
N GLN A 171 4.18 -12.79 12.99
CA GLN A 171 5.40 -12.24 13.56
C GLN A 171 6.53 -13.26 13.40
N LEU A 172 7.72 -12.82 12.97
CA LEU A 172 8.89 -13.68 12.85
C LEU A 172 9.52 -13.94 14.22
N PRO A 173 10.26 -15.05 14.39
CA PRO A 173 11.01 -15.30 15.61
C PRO A 173 11.94 -14.12 15.95
N ASN A 174 11.93 -13.69 17.21
CA ASN A 174 12.72 -12.58 17.76
C ASN A 174 12.46 -11.21 17.07
N GLU A 175 11.39 -11.07 16.32
CA GLU A 175 11.09 -9.81 15.61
C GLU A 175 10.73 -8.66 16.57
N GLU A 176 10.32 -8.96 17.80
CA GLU A 176 10.10 -7.99 18.86
C GLU A 176 11.37 -7.18 19.20
N THR A 177 12.57 -7.70 18.88
CA THR A 177 13.84 -6.95 19.02
C THR A 177 13.98 -5.82 18.01
N GLY A 178 13.13 -5.81 16.98
CA GLY A 178 13.15 -4.81 15.93
C GLY A 178 14.17 -5.05 14.81
N TYR A 179 14.84 -6.22 14.77
CA TYR A 179 15.88 -6.46 13.77
C TYR A 179 15.39 -6.31 12.33
N THR A 180 14.15 -6.67 12.03
CA THR A 180 13.55 -6.54 10.70
C THR A 180 13.28 -5.10 10.26
N THR A 181 13.43 -4.12 11.16
CA THR A 181 13.27 -2.69 10.81
C THR A 181 14.44 -2.17 9.94
N VAL A 182 15.58 -2.85 9.97
CA VAL A 182 16.72 -2.62 9.08
C VAL A 182 16.86 -3.76 8.08
N PHE A 183 17.58 -3.54 6.99
CA PHE A 183 17.87 -4.61 6.03
C PHE A 183 19.19 -5.30 6.37
N PRO A 184 19.32 -6.61 6.10
CA PRO A 184 20.62 -7.27 6.19
C PRO A 184 21.59 -6.70 5.15
N ILE A 185 22.88 -6.67 5.51
CA ILE A 185 23.94 -6.40 4.53
C ILE A 185 24.05 -7.66 3.65
N PRO A 186 23.92 -7.53 2.31
CA PRO A 186 24.00 -8.68 1.42
C PRO A 186 25.30 -9.46 1.59
N GLU A 187 25.23 -10.79 1.69
CA GLU A 187 26.40 -11.64 1.93
C GLU A 187 27.53 -11.39 0.90
N LYS A 188 27.17 -11.21 -0.38
CA LYS A 188 28.15 -10.86 -1.44
C LYS A 188 28.98 -9.62 -1.09
N ILE A 189 28.37 -8.63 -0.46
CA ILE A 189 29.08 -7.39 -0.07
C ILE A 189 29.98 -7.65 1.15
N ARG A 190 29.53 -8.46 2.09
CA ARG A 190 30.32 -8.84 3.28
C ARG A 190 31.56 -9.65 2.90
N VAL A 191 31.42 -10.58 1.96
CA VAL A 191 32.57 -11.35 1.44
C VAL A 191 33.59 -10.47 0.76
N MET A 192 33.14 -9.42 0.03
CA MET A 192 34.05 -8.46 -0.62
C MET A 192 34.71 -7.49 0.37
N ASN A 193 34.08 -7.23 1.50
CA ASN A 193 34.59 -6.34 2.54
C ASN A 193 34.40 -6.99 3.93
N THR A 194 35.41 -7.74 4.37
CA THR A 194 35.40 -8.48 5.63
C THR A 194 35.36 -7.59 6.89
N LYS A 195 35.52 -6.27 6.74
CA LYS A 195 35.35 -5.33 7.87
C LYS A 195 33.89 -4.99 8.15
N LEU A 196 32.95 -5.38 7.28
CA LEU A 196 31.52 -5.14 7.49
C LEU A 196 30.96 -6.17 8.47
N VAL A 197 30.45 -5.67 9.58
CA VAL A 197 29.72 -6.47 10.58
C VAL A 197 28.24 -6.46 10.20
N GLN A 198 27.62 -7.64 10.19
CA GLN A 198 26.18 -7.77 9.91
C GLN A 198 25.34 -7.05 10.95
N ASN A 199 24.19 -6.54 10.54
CA ASN A 199 23.20 -5.99 11.45
C ASN A 199 22.72 -7.08 12.44
N PRO A 200 22.48 -6.71 13.72
CA PRO A 200 22.01 -7.68 14.72
C PRO A 200 20.73 -8.39 14.27
N GLY A 201 20.68 -9.70 14.47
CA GLY A 201 19.51 -10.52 14.11
C GLY A 201 19.59 -11.21 12.75
N TYR A 202 20.67 -10.97 11.97
CA TYR A 202 20.89 -11.59 10.65
C TYR A 202 22.18 -12.43 10.60
#